data_c5aafc058e65c05458f721fecfce8f97
#
_entry.id   c5aafc058e65c05458f721fecfce8f97
#
_cell.length_a   1.000
_cell.length_b   1.000
_cell.length_c   1.000
_cell.angle_alpha   90.00
_cell.angle_beta   90.00
_cell.angle_gamma   90.00
#
_symmetry.space_group_name_H-M   'P 1'
#
loop_
_entity.id
_entity.type
_entity.pdbx_description
1 polymer ?
#
loop_
_entity_poly.entity_id
_entity_poly.type
_entity_poly.pdbx_seq_one_letter_code
_entity_poly.pdbx_strand_id
1 'polypeptide(L)'
;PHLPMPQRYSVTPHPIETLLTWVKSGEIAIPEIQRPFVWEATKVRNLLDSLYQGYPVGYLIAWRNPTVKLKDGTPSAGKRVLIDGQQRVTALMASILGREVLNKDYETVRIKIAFNPLREEFEVSNPAKTNSSEWIDDVAGVFAPGASLFKLAGDYVSANPACDQEKVFLVLERLRSITNNHVGIIELDDDLDIETVTEVFIRVNSAGASLSQADFAMSKIAANETYGGNQLRKAIDYFCHLAV
;
A
#
# COMPACT_ATOMS: atom_id res chain seq x y z
N PRO A 1 43.81 6.63 7.96
CA PRO A 1 42.74 6.99 7.07
C PRO A 1 41.65 5.92 7.17
N HIS A 2 40.48 6.31 7.76
CA HIS A 2 39.33 5.42 7.78
C HIS A 2 38.80 5.37 6.37
N LEU A 3 38.77 4.19 5.76
CA LEU A 3 38.03 3.96 4.52
C LEU A 3 36.55 4.25 4.78
N PRO A 4 35.85 4.91 3.86
CA PRO A 4 34.41 5.11 4.01
C PRO A 4 33.71 3.76 4.11
N MET A 5 32.73 3.67 5.02
CA MET A 5 31.90 2.48 5.12
C MET A 5 31.16 2.25 3.78
N PRO A 6 31.10 1.02 3.29
CA PRO A 6 30.38 0.73 2.05
C PRO A 6 28.89 1.02 2.22
N GLN A 7 28.25 1.39 1.13
CA GLN A 7 26.79 1.53 1.09
C GLN A 7 26.14 0.17 1.38
N ARG A 8 25.18 0.15 2.30
CA ARG A 8 24.52 -1.05 2.81
C ARG A 8 23.07 -1.17 2.31
N TYR A 9 22.79 -0.62 1.15
CA TYR A 9 21.48 -0.69 0.49
C TYR A 9 21.60 -0.48 -1.01
N SER A 10 20.59 -0.92 -1.74
CA SER A 10 20.40 -0.61 -3.16
C SER A 10 19.08 0.15 -3.36
N VAL A 11 18.98 0.86 -4.48
CA VAL A 11 17.75 1.57 -4.87
C VAL A 11 17.36 1.13 -6.26
N THR A 12 16.19 0.53 -6.39
CA THR A 12 15.67 0.03 -7.68
C THR A 12 14.25 0.52 -7.91
N PRO A 13 13.94 1.02 -9.13
CA PRO A 13 12.57 1.37 -9.49
C PRO A 13 11.80 0.12 -9.92
N HIS A 14 10.55 0.03 -9.47
CA HIS A 14 9.64 -1.04 -9.89
C HIS A 14 8.26 -0.47 -10.22
N PRO A 15 7.55 -1.02 -11.24
CA PRO A 15 6.17 -0.68 -11.48
C PRO A 15 5.30 -1.00 -10.27
N ILE A 16 4.27 -0.20 -10.02
CA ILE A 16 3.28 -0.45 -8.97
C ILE A 16 2.63 -1.81 -9.15
N GLU A 17 2.35 -2.23 -10.38
CA GLU A 17 1.82 -3.55 -10.68
C GLU A 17 2.71 -4.68 -10.13
N THR A 18 4.03 -4.56 -10.31
CA THR A 18 5.00 -5.53 -9.77
C THR A 18 4.95 -5.55 -8.25
N LEU A 19 4.94 -4.37 -7.62
CA LEU A 19 4.83 -4.25 -6.16
C LEU A 19 3.56 -4.93 -5.64
N LEU A 20 2.42 -4.68 -6.25
CA LEU A 20 1.14 -5.28 -5.87
C LEU A 20 1.13 -6.80 -6.08
N THR A 21 1.79 -7.28 -7.13
CA THR A 21 1.97 -8.71 -7.39
C THR A 21 2.81 -9.37 -6.30
N TRP A 22 3.93 -8.77 -5.91
CA TRP A 22 4.78 -9.27 -4.83
C TRP A 22 4.08 -9.30 -3.47
N VAL A 23 3.21 -8.34 -3.20
CA VAL A 23 2.38 -8.36 -1.99
C VAL A 23 1.36 -9.49 -2.04
N LYS A 24 0.73 -9.72 -3.19
CA LYS A 24 -0.24 -10.83 -3.38
C LYS A 24 0.42 -12.19 -3.23
N SER A 25 1.63 -12.37 -3.79
CA SER A 25 2.37 -13.63 -3.74
C SER A 25 3.06 -13.87 -2.39
N GLY A 26 3.11 -12.87 -1.52
CA GLY A 26 3.83 -12.93 -0.24
C GLY A 26 5.35 -12.77 -0.37
N GLU A 27 5.86 -12.37 -1.54
CA GLU A 27 7.28 -12.01 -1.72
C GLU A 27 7.65 -10.75 -0.95
N ILE A 28 6.71 -9.82 -0.84
CA ILE A 28 6.79 -8.70 0.12
C ILE A 28 5.81 -9.01 1.24
N ALA A 29 6.36 -9.21 2.43
CA ALA A 29 5.58 -9.23 3.64
C ALA A 29 5.35 -7.78 4.08
N ILE A 30 4.09 -7.35 4.09
CA ILE A 30 3.68 -6.21 4.90
C ILE A 30 3.54 -6.79 6.30
N PRO A 31 4.39 -6.38 7.26
CA PRO A 31 4.19 -6.84 8.63
C PRO A 31 2.79 -6.40 9.04
N GLU A 32 1.90 -7.34 9.31
CA GLU A 32 0.57 -7.06 9.93
C GLU A 32 0.69 -6.33 11.28
N ILE A 33 1.88 -6.18 11.70
CA ILE A 33 2.49 -5.73 12.94
C ILE A 33 2.47 -4.23 13.08
N GLN A 34 2.40 -3.53 11.98
CA GLN A 34 2.44 -2.09 12.03
C GLN A 34 1.03 -1.59 11.95
N ARG A 35 0.69 -0.75 12.85
CA ARG A 35 -0.47 0.11 12.96
C ARG A 35 -1.67 -0.27 12.08
N PRO A 36 -2.87 -0.27 12.59
CA PRO A 36 -4.07 -0.27 11.76
C PRO A 36 -3.93 0.80 10.66
N PHE A 37 -4.66 0.63 9.57
CA PHE A 37 -4.66 1.60 8.50
C PHE A 37 -5.20 2.94 9.02
N VAL A 38 -4.32 3.92 9.19
CA VAL A 38 -4.64 5.21 9.79
C VAL A 38 -4.84 6.32 8.76
N TRP A 39 -4.57 6.05 7.47
CA TRP A 39 -4.83 7.03 6.44
C TRP A 39 -6.33 7.23 6.25
N GLU A 40 -6.73 8.48 6.24
CA GLU A 40 -8.08 8.84 5.82
C GLU A 40 -8.27 8.62 4.32
N ALA A 41 -9.50 8.36 3.90
CA ALA A 41 -9.82 8.10 2.50
C ALA A 41 -9.40 9.24 1.56
N THR A 42 -9.39 10.49 2.04
CA THR A 42 -8.88 11.66 1.31
C THR A 42 -7.40 11.52 0.97
N LYS A 43 -6.60 10.92 1.84
CA LYS A 43 -5.18 10.69 1.60
C LYS A 43 -4.96 9.59 0.56
N VAL A 44 -5.81 8.58 0.54
CA VAL A 44 -5.84 7.55 -0.50
C VAL A 44 -6.22 8.16 -1.85
N ARG A 45 -7.25 9.01 -1.89
CA ARG A 45 -7.65 9.77 -3.07
C ARG A 45 -6.48 10.59 -3.63
N ASN A 46 -5.77 11.34 -2.77
CA ASN A 46 -4.64 12.16 -3.16
C ASN A 46 -3.46 11.34 -3.70
N LEU A 47 -3.25 10.13 -3.18
CA LEU A 47 -2.25 9.21 -3.70
C LEU A 47 -2.57 8.79 -5.14
N LEU A 48 -3.82 8.41 -5.41
CA LEU A 48 -4.24 8.03 -6.77
C LEU A 48 -4.16 9.21 -7.73
N ASP A 49 -4.57 10.41 -7.30
CA ASP A 49 -4.46 11.62 -8.10
C ASP A 49 -3.00 11.94 -8.42
N SER A 50 -2.09 11.86 -7.46
CA SER A 50 -0.66 12.06 -7.69
C SER A 50 -0.11 11.08 -8.71
N LEU A 51 -0.49 9.80 -8.64
CA LEU A 51 -0.10 8.81 -9.64
C LEU A 51 -0.65 9.12 -11.02
N TYR A 52 -1.90 9.56 -11.09
CA TYR A 52 -2.56 9.93 -12.35
C TYR A 52 -1.91 11.14 -13.01
N GLN A 53 -1.43 12.11 -12.19
CA GLN A 53 -0.65 13.26 -12.66
C GLN A 53 0.82 12.91 -12.99
N GLY A 54 1.26 11.68 -12.71
CA GLY A 54 2.64 11.26 -12.92
C GLY A 54 3.61 11.79 -11.87
N TYR A 55 3.13 12.20 -10.71
CA TYR A 55 3.97 12.71 -9.63
C TYR A 55 4.62 11.58 -8.83
N PRO A 56 5.82 11.80 -8.29
CA PRO A 56 6.47 10.82 -7.44
C PRO A 56 5.71 10.65 -6.13
N VAL A 57 5.56 9.40 -5.69
CA VAL A 57 4.84 9.06 -4.46
C VAL A 57 5.78 8.65 -3.31
N GLY A 58 7.08 8.88 -3.48
CA GLY A 58 8.12 8.59 -2.50
C GLY A 58 8.70 7.18 -2.64
N TYR A 59 9.65 6.87 -1.75
CA TYR A 59 10.34 5.59 -1.73
C TYR A 59 9.68 4.64 -0.72
N LEU A 60 9.84 3.34 -0.97
CA LEU A 60 9.59 2.28 0.00
C LEU A 60 10.94 1.78 0.53
N ILE A 61 10.96 1.31 1.76
CA ILE A 61 12.14 0.66 2.33
C ILE A 61 11.79 -0.79 2.65
N ALA A 62 12.53 -1.71 2.07
CA ALA A 62 12.37 -3.14 2.29
C ALA A 62 13.69 -3.75 2.79
N TRP A 63 13.56 -4.82 3.56
CA TRP A 63 14.68 -5.59 4.03
C TRP A 63 14.45 -7.08 3.73
N ARG A 64 15.44 -7.70 3.11
CA ARG A 64 15.39 -9.11 2.82
C ARG A 64 15.93 -9.87 4.03
N ASN A 65 15.04 -10.49 4.80
CA ASN A 65 15.44 -11.27 5.97
C ASN A 65 15.69 -12.75 5.60
N PRO A 66 16.96 -13.22 5.57
CA PRO A 66 17.27 -14.61 5.25
C PRO A 66 16.97 -15.58 6.39
N THR A 67 16.69 -15.09 7.61
CA THR A 67 16.64 -15.91 8.84
C THR A 67 15.23 -16.24 9.32
N VAL A 68 14.17 -15.77 8.66
CA VAL A 68 12.81 -16.17 9.00
C VAL A 68 12.62 -17.63 8.58
N LYS A 69 12.58 -18.52 9.55
CA LYS A 69 12.18 -19.91 9.33
C LYS A 69 10.65 -19.94 9.19
N LEU A 70 10.18 -20.59 8.14
CA LEU A 70 8.76 -20.90 7.98
C LEU A 70 8.32 -21.89 9.08
N LYS A 71 7.00 -22.03 9.28
CA LYS A 71 6.43 -22.95 10.28
C LYS A 71 6.90 -24.40 10.14
N ASP A 72 7.37 -24.81 8.95
CA ASP A 72 7.92 -26.13 8.65
C ASP A 72 9.44 -26.24 8.90
N GLY A 73 10.08 -25.19 9.42
CA GLY A 73 11.51 -25.15 9.70
C GLY A 73 12.39 -24.85 8.48
N THR A 74 11.80 -24.67 7.28
CA THR A 74 12.56 -24.27 6.09
C THR A 74 12.90 -22.79 6.15
N PRO A 75 14.10 -22.34 5.70
CA PRO A 75 14.39 -20.93 5.58
C PRO A 75 13.38 -20.30 4.61
N SER A 76 12.71 -19.24 5.02
CA SER A 76 11.91 -18.45 4.10
C SER A 76 12.86 -17.90 3.04
N ALA A 77 12.76 -18.40 1.81
CA ALA A 77 13.61 -17.95 0.72
C ALA A 77 13.40 -16.46 0.49
N GLY A 78 14.17 -15.63 1.19
CA GLY A 78 14.37 -14.22 0.90
C GLY A 78 13.12 -13.35 0.77
N LYS A 79 12.07 -13.55 1.58
CA LYS A 79 10.93 -12.61 1.62
C LYS A 79 11.41 -11.23 2.03
N ARG A 80 11.01 -10.23 1.27
CA ARG A 80 11.23 -8.84 1.62
C ARG A 80 10.23 -8.42 2.69
N VAL A 81 10.73 -7.84 3.76
CA VAL A 81 9.89 -7.22 4.81
C VAL A 81 9.83 -5.72 4.54
N LEU A 82 8.64 -5.17 4.41
CA LEU A 82 8.47 -3.74 4.21
C LEU A 82 8.73 -2.99 5.52
N ILE A 83 9.77 -2.18 5.56
CA ILE A 83 10.21 -1.42 6.73
C ILE A 83 9.52 -0.05 6.78
N ASP A 84 9.39 0.62 5.62
CA ASP A 84 8.69 1.90 5.50
C ASP A 84 7.82 1.93 4.23
N GLY A 85 6.78 2.76 4.25
CA GLY A 85 5.83 2.92 3.16
C GLY A 85 4.61 2.00 3.23
N GLN A 86 4.36 1.33 4.34
CA GLN A 86 3.27 0.35 4.50
C GLN A 86 1.89 0.96 4.32
N GLN A 87 1.63 2.16 4.88
CA GLN A 87 0.36 2.85 4.70
C GLN A 87 0.09 3.12 3.22
N ARG A 88 1.12 3.46 2.46
CA ARG A 88 1.05 3.70 1.01
C ARG A 88 0.72 2.42 0.24
N VAL A 89 1.42 1.34 0.55
CA VAL A 89 1.15 0.03 -0.08
C VAL A 89 -0.26 -0.45 0.28
N THR A 90 -0.67 -0.33 1.53
CA THR A 90 -2.03 -0.67 1.98
C THR A 90 -3.08 0.19 1.26
N ALA A 91 -2.83 1.50 1.07
CA ALA A 91 -3.71 2.38 0.30
C ALA A 91 -3.87 1.93 -1.16
N LEU A 92 -2.78 1.54 -1.81
CA LEU A 92 -2.82 0.99 -3.18
C LEU A 92 -3.58 -0.33 -3.24
N MET A 93 -3.39 -1.21 -2.26
CA MET A 93 -4.15 -2.47 -2.18
C MET A 93 -5.65 -2.23 -1.96
N ALA A 94 -6.00 -1.29 -1.09
CA ALA A 94 -7.39 -0.95 -0.81
C ALA A 94 -8.09 -0.34 -2.04
N SER A 95 -7.42 0.61 -2.72
CA SER A 95 -8.04 1.37 -3.81
C SER A 95 -7.96 0.68 -5.17
N ILE A 96 -6.82 0.05 -5.50
CA ILE A 96 -6.61 -0.61 -6.81
C ILE A 96 -7.13 -2.05 -6.79
N LEU A 97 -6.83 -2.82 -5.73
CA LEU A 97 -7.22 -4.22 -5.64
C LEU A 97 -8.57 -4.43 -4.96
N GLY A 98 -9.18 -3.37 -4.45
CA GLY A 98 -10.46 -3.46 -3.75
C GLY A 98 -10.40 -4.23 -2.43
N ARG A 99 -9.25 -4.32 -1.78
CA ARG A 99 -9.14 -5.04 -0.52
C ARG A 99 -9.71 -4.23 0.65
N GLU A 100 -10.35 -4.94 1.55
CA GLU A 100 -10.73 -4.39 2.86
C GLU A 100 -9.51 -4.19 3.73
N VAL A 101 -9.55 -3.19 4.58
CA VAL A 101 -8.47 -2.83 5.51
C VAL A 101 -9.03 -2.70 6.93
N LEU A 102 -8.19 -2.98 7.91
CA LEU A 102 -8.50 -2.75 9.31
C LEU A 102 -8.20 -1.29 9.65
N ASN A 103 -9.22 -0.51 10.00
CA ASN A 103 -9.08 0.91 10.35
C ASN A 103 -8.54 1.09 11.78
N LYS A 104 -8.36 2.35 12.20
CA LYS A 104 -7.89 2.71 13.54
C LYS A 104 -8.80 2.23 14.67
N ASP A 105 -10.07 1.98 14.38
CA ASP A 105 -11.08 1.52 15.33
C ASP A 105 -11.22 -0.01 15.32
N TYR A 106 -10.27 -0.72 14.66
CA TYR A 106 -10.24 -2.17 14.48
C TYR A 106 -11.46 -2.73 13.71
N GLU A 107 -12.10 -1.91 12.90
CA GLU A 107 -13.18 -2.31 12.02
C GLU A 107 -12.65 -2.62 10.62
N THR A 108 -13.18 -3.65 10.00
CA THR A 108 -12.92 -3.96 8.60
C THR A 108 -13.73 -3.03 7.71
N VAL A 109 -13.04 -2.19 6.94
CA VAL A 109 -13.65 -1.19 6.07
C VAL A 109 -13.20 -1.31 4.63
N ARG A 110 -14.09 -1.00 3.70
CA ARG A 110 -13.80 -0.88 2.28
C ARG A 110 -13.60 0.60 1.94
N ILE A 111 -12.42 0.95 1.45
CA ILE A 111 -12.13 2.32 0.98
C ILE A 111 -12.41 2.36 -0.52
N LYS A 112 -13.43 3.11 -0.90
CA LYS A 112 -13.80 3.33 -2.30
C LYS A 112 -13.41 4.73 -2.73
N ILE A 113 -12.73 4.82 -3.84
CA ILE A 113 -12.40 6.09 -4.49
C ILE A 113 -13.16 6.15 -5.80
N ALA A 114 -13.97 7.20 -5.95
CA ALA A 114 -14.71 7.48 -7.16
C ALA A 114 -13.86 8.27 -8.16
N PHE A 115 -14.15 8.09 -9.43
CA PHE A 115 -13.49 8.80 -10.53
C PHE A 115 -14.50 9.37 -11.52
N ASN A 116 -14.32 10.62 -11.90
CA ASN A 116 -15.11 11.28 -12.94
C ASN A 116 -14.31 11.33 -14.25
N PRO A 117 -14.65 10.52 -15.27
CA PRO A 117 -13.90 10.48 -16.53
C PRO A 117 -13.94 11.79 -17.33
N LEU A 118 -14.98 12.63 -17.16
CA LEU A 118 -15.12 13.87 -17.91
C LEU A 118 -14.23 15.00 -17.38
N ARG A 119 -14.02 15.00 -16.06
CA ARG A 119 -13.18 16.00 -15.39
C ARG A 119 -11.80 15.46 -15.05
N GLU A 120 -11.61 14.16 -15.18
CA GLU A 120 -10.39 13.44 -14.77
C GLU A 120 -10.05 13.70 -13.28
N GLU A 121 -11.06 13.63 -12.43
CA GLU A 121 -10.99 13.95 -11.00
C GLU A 121 -11.30 12.74 -10.13
N PHE A 122 -10.59 12.65 -9.01
CA PHE A 122 -10.83 11.65 -7.97
C PHE A 122 -11.54 12.26 -6.77
N GLU A 123 -12.48 11.51 -6.20
CA GLU A 123 -13.15 11.85 -4.96
C GLU A 123 -13.33 10.62 -4.08
N VAL A 124 -13.45 10.84 -2.77
CA VAL A 124 -13.88 9.77 -1.87
C VAL A 124 -15.32 9.42 -2.21
N SER A 125 -15.60 8.12 -2.44
CA SER A 125 -16.95 7.67 -2.74
C SER A 125 -17.89 7.95 -1.57
N ASN A 126 -19.10 8.38 -1.91
CA ASN A 126 -20.18 8.66 -0.98
C ASN A 126 -21.53 8.49 -1.71
N PRO A 127 -22.68 8.48 -1.01
CA PRO A 127 -23.97 8.26 -1.64
C PRO A 127 -24.28 9.21 -2.81
N ALA A 128 -23.81 10.46 -2.77
CA ALA A 128 -24.03 11.41 -3.86
C ALA A 128 -23.25 11.02 -5.12
N LYS A 129 -22.04 10.46 -4.97
CA LYS A 129 -21.23 9.95 -6.08
C LYS A 129 -21.78 8.63 -6.62
N THR A 130 -22.16 7.71 -5.74
CA THR A 130 -22.74 6.41 -6.09
C THR A 130 -24.02 6.58 -6.91
N ASN A 131 -24.84 7.57 -6.59
CA ASN A 131 -26.10 7.84 -7.29
C ASN A 131 -25.96 8.75 -8.52
N SER A 132 -24.76 9.22 -8.82
CA SER A 132 -24.48 10.09 -9.99
C SER A 132 -23.94 9.28 -11.15
N SER A 133 -24.54 9.41 -12.31
CA SER A 133 -24.05 8.76 -13.56
C SER A 133 -22.69 9.31 -14.02
N GLU A 134 -22.29 10.50 -13.58
CA GLU A 134 -21.00 11.12 -13.94
C GLU A 134 -19.80 10.44 -13.27
N TRP A 135 -20.04 9.68 -12.22
CA TRP A 135 -18.96 9.08 -11.41
C TRP A 135 -18.92 7.58 -11.54
N ILE A 136 -17.75 7.03 -11.78
CA ILE A 136 -17.43 5.63 -11.50
C ILE A 136 -17.22 5.55 -9.99
N ASP A 137 -18.12 4.87 -9.29
CA ASP A 137 -18.18 4.85 -7.82
C ASP A 137 -16.93 4.26 -7.16
N ASP A 138 -16.31 3.27 -7.80
CA ASP A 138 -15.13 2.59 -7.29
C ASP A 138 -14.14 2.28 -8.40
N VAL A 139 -12.98 2.95 -8.39
CA VAL A 139 -11.92 2.74 -9.37
C VAL A 139 -11.38 1.31 -9.40
N ALA A 140 -11.53 0.53 -8.32
CA ALA A 140 -11.08 -0.85 -8.28
C ALA A 140 -11.70 -1.70 -9.41
N GLY A 141 -12.90 -1.35 -9.85
CA GLY A 141 -13.54 -1.99 -10.99
C GLY A 141 -12.79 -1.82 -12.31
N VAL A 142 -12.08 -0.70 -12.49
CA VAL A 142 -11.24 -0.43 -13.67
C VAL A 142 -10.00 -1.31 -13.70
N PHE A 143 -9.46 -1.65 -12.51
CA PHE A 143 -8.25 -2.48 -12.35
C PHE A 143 -8.56 -3.97 -12.19
N ALA A 144 -9.83 -4.34 -12.09
CA ALA A 144 -10.22 -5.74 -11.89
C ALA A 144 -9.68 -6.66 -13.01
N PRO A 145 -9.15 -7.84 -12.67
CA PRO A 145 -8.71 -8.80 -13.69
C PRO A 145 -9.82 -9.10 -14.69
N GLY A 146 -9.52 -8.99 -15.99
CA GLY A 146 -10.49 -9.22 -17.05
C GLY A 146 -11.51 -8.09 -17.30
N ALA A 147 -11.42 -6.96 -16.58
CA ALA A 147 -12.28 -5.82 -16.84
C ALA A 147 -12.05 -5.27 -18.26
N SER A 148 -13.12 -5.21 -19.05
CA SER A 148 -13.10 -4.61 -20.38
C SER A 148 -13.31 -3.11 -20.28
N LEU A 149 -12.28 -2.32 -20.59
CA LEU A 149 -12.38 -0.85 -20.59
C LEU A 149 -13.34 -0.36 -21.66
N PHE A 150 -13.42 -1.08 -22.79
CA PHE A 150 -14.38 -0.75 -23.84
C PHE A 150 -15.82 -0.89 -23.35
N LYS A 151 -16.12 -1.98 -22.63
CA LYS A 151 -17.43 -2.17 -22.01
C LYS A 151 -17.71 -1.12 -20.95
N LEU A 152 -16.76 -0.83 -20.07
CA LEU A 152 -16.90 0.20 -19.03
C LEU A 152 -17.18 1.58 -19.65
N ALA A 153 -16.49 1.94 -20.74
CA ALA A 153 -16.74 3.18 -21.47
C ALA A 153 -18.12 3.19 -22.11
N GLY A 154 -18.56 2.08 -22.69
CA GLY A 154 -19.90 1.94 -23.26
C GLY A 154 -21.01 2.07 -22.23
N ASP A 155 -20.86 1.41 -21.08
CA ASP A 155 -21.80 1.50 -19.96
C ASP A 155 -21.88 2.95 -19.41
N TYR A 156 -20.74 3.62 -19.30
CA TYR A 156 -20.67 5.02 -18.87
C TYR A 156 -21.39 5.96 -19.84
N VAL A 157 -21.15 5.83 -21.14
CA VAL A 157 -21.78 6.66 -22.18
C VAL A 157 -23.29 6.38 -22.28
N SER A 158 -23.71 5.14 -22.06
CA SER A 158 -25.14 4.81 -22.01
C SER A 158 -25.89 5.59 -20.92
N ALA A 159 -25.22 5.85 -19.80
CA ALA A 159 -25.76 6.66 -18.72
C ALA A 159 -25.51 8.19 -18.91
N ASN A 160 -24.60 8.57 -19.82
CA ASN A 160 -24.19 9.94 -20.12
C ASN A 160 -24.14 10.16 -21.66
N PRO A 161 -25.29 10.22 -22.35
CA PRO A 161 -25.35 10.20 -23.83
C PRO A 161 -24.64 11.36 -24.56
N ALA A 162 -24.32 12.44 -23.85
CA ALA A 162 -23.55 13.56 -24.40
C ALA A 162 -22.05 13.29 -24.51
N CYS A 163 -21.57 12.16 -23.96
CA CYS A 163 -20.15 11.80 -23.93
C CYS A 163 -19.75 11.00 -25.16
N ASP A 164 -18.47 11.17 -25.54
CA ASP A 164 -17.82 10.40 -26.58
C ASP A 164 -17.19 9.14 -25.97
N GLN A 165 -17.57 7.95 -26.48
CA GLN A 165 -17.09 6.67 -25.93
C GLN A 165 -15.59 6.49 -26.11
N GLU A 166 -15.03 6.94 -27.23
CA GLU A 166 -13.57 6.83 -27.48
C GLU A 166 -12.79 7.66 -26.49
N LYS A 167 -13.25 8.90 -26.21
CA LYS A 167 -12.62 9.76 -25.21
C LYS A 167 -12.70 9.15 -23.81
N VAL A 168 -13.85 8.63 -23.43
CA VAL A 168 -13.99 7.97 -22.12
C VAL A 168 -13.08 6.74 -22.04
N PHE A 169 -13.00 5.95 -23.11
CA PHE A 169 -12.11 4.79 -23.17
C PHE A 169 -10.63 5.20 -22.95
N LEU A 170 -10.15 6.22 -23.65
CA LEU A 170 -8.79 6.72 -23.50
C LEU A 170 -8.47 7.22 -22.07
N VAL A 171 -9.44 7.88 -21.45
CA VAL A 171 -9.30 8.31 -20.04
C VAL A 171 -9.21 7.12 -19.10
N LEU A 172 -10.02 6.07 -19.34
CA LEU A 172 -9.95 4.84 -18.55
C LEU A 172 -8.65 4.05 -18.78
N GLU A 173 -8.12 4.05 -20.01
CA GLU A 173 -6.77 3.51 -20.27
C GLU A 173 -5.69 4.26 -19.50
N ARG A 174 -5.75 5.59 -19.50
CA ARG A 174 -4.85 6.43 -18.72
C ARG A 174 -4.96 6.12 -17.23
N LEU A 175 -6.19 5.98 -16.71
CA LEU A 175 -6.40 5.59 -15.32
C LEU A 175 -5.77 4.23 -15.01
N ARG A 176 -6.03 3.22 -15.84
CA ARG A 176 -5.43 1.88 -15.67
C ARG A 176 -3.91 1.91 -15.74
N SER A 177 -3.35 2.76 -16.57
CA SER A 177 -1.88 2.86 -16.75
C SER A 177 -1.11 3.38 -15.53
N ILE A 178 -1.78 3.91 -14.48
CA ILE A 178 -1.09 4.35 -13.27
C ILE A 178 -0.33 3.22 -12.57
N THR A 179 -0.72 1.96 -12.78
CA THR A 179 -0.01 0.79 -12.26
C THR A 179 1.35 0.57 -12.93
N ASN A 180 1.59 1.19 -14.07
CA ASN A 180 2.89 1.19 -14.76
C ASN A 180 3.85 2.24 -14.19
N ASN A 181 3.35 3.19 -13.39
CA ASN A 181 4.20 4.19 -12.74
C ASN A 181 5.16 3.50 -11.77
N HIS A 182 6.39 4.01 -11.72
CA HIS A 182 7.43 3.42 -10.92
C HIS A 182 7.47 4.00 -9.50
N VAL A 183 7.74 3.13 -8.55
CA VAL A 183 8.09 3.48 -7.17
C VAL A 183 9.50 3.01 -6.90
N GLY A 184 10.31 3.84 -6.26
CA GLY A 184 11.66 3.46 -5.84
C GLY A 184 11.60 2.58 -4.59
N ILE A 185 12.28 1.44 -4.63
CA ILE A 185 12.45 0.57 -3.45
C ILE A 185 13.90 0.63 -3.01
N ILE A 186 14.11 1.09 -1.77
CA ILE A 186 15.38 1.01 -1.07
C ILE A 186 15.41 -0.36 -0.41
N GLU A 187 16.27 -1.25 -0.91
CA GLU A 187 16.44 -2.59 -0.37
C GLU A 187 17.68 -2.61 0.52
N LEU A 188 17.48 -2.82 1.81
CA LEU A 188 18.56 -2.95 2.79
C LEU A 188 19.27 -4.30 2.62
N ASP A 189 20.57 -4.33 2.87
CA ASP A 189 21.39 -5.54 2.73
C ASP A 189 20.89 -6.64 3.66
N ASP A 190 20.96 -7.88 3.19
CA ASP A 190 20.47 -9.07 3.86
C ASP A 190 21.36 -9.52 5.05
N ASP A 191 22.59 -9.04 5.11
CA ASP A 191 23.52 -9.28 6.20
C ASP A 191 23.35 -8.31 7.39
N LEU A 192 22.45 -7.33 7.28
CA LEU A 192 22.11 -6.44 8.40
C LEU A 192 21.34 -7.22 9.47
N ASP A 193 21.69 -7.01 10.72
CA ASP A 193 20.92 -7.55 11.84
C ASP A 193 19.67 -6.69 12.13
N ILE A 194 18.75 -7.25 12.90
CA ILE A 194 17.48 -6.61 13.23
C ILE A 194 17.66 -5.32 14.03
N GLU A 195 18.72 -5.22 14.84
CA GLU A 195 19.06 -4.05 15.62
C GLU A 195 19.42 -2.88 14.69
N THR A 196 20.28 -3.14 13.70
CA THR A 196 20.71 -2.14 12.71
C THR A 196 19.54 -1.71 11.82
N VAL A 197 18.73 -2.66 11.34
CA VAL A 197 17.52 -2.35 10.53
C VAL A 197 16.57 -1.46 11.32
N THR A 198 16.42 -1.74 12.59
CA THR A 198 15.65 -0.94 13.52
C THR A 198 16.15 0.48 13.65
N GLU A 199 17.47 0.64 13.84
CA GLU A 199 18.08 1.95 13.95
C GLU A 199 17.88 2.76 12.65
N VAL A 200 18.03 2.12 11.48
CA VAL A 200 17.74 2.74 10.18
C VAL A 200 16.29 3.23 10.14
N PHE A 201 15.35 2.36 10.54
CA PHE A 201 13.93 2.71 10.56
C PHE A 201 13.63 3.91 11.46
N ILE A 202 14.18 3.94 12.69
CA ILE A 202 14.01 5.06 13.61
C ILE A 202 14.59 6.34 13.00
N ARG A 203 15.78 6.29 12.44
CA ARG A 203 16.44 7.47 11.85
C ARG A 203 15.68 8.03 10.65
N VAL A 204 15.18 7.17 9.76
CA VAL A 204 14.40 7.59 8.60
C VAL A 204 13.08 8.23 9.01
N ASN A 205 12.43 7.70 10.06
CA ASN A 205 11.13 8.19 10.53
C ASN A 205 11.23 9.30 11.59
N SER A 206 12.41 9.59 12.13
CA SER A 206 12.60 10.61 13.18
C SER A 206 12.32 12.03 12.71
N ALA A 207 12.34 12.29 11.40
CA ALA A 207 11.96 13.57 10.80
C ALA A 207 10.45 13.72 10.57
N GLY A 208 9.66 12.67 10.80
CA GLY A 208 8.20 12.62 10.69
C GLY A 208 7.52 12.42 12.05
N ALA A 209 6.27 11.97 12.05
CA ALA A 209 5.57 11.60 13.29
C ALA A 209 6.36 10.50 14.02
N SER A 210 6.87 10.81 15.20
CA SER A 210 7.75 9.93 15.97
C SER A 210 7.06 8.58 16.24
N LEU A 211 7.66 7.49 15.75
CA LEU A 211 7.37 6.18 16.29
C LEU A 211 7.84 6.16 17.74
N SER A 212 6.95 5.81 18.65
CA SER A 212 7.33 5.65 20.03
C SER A 212 8.23 4.41 20.18
N GLN A 213 9.09 4.41 21.20
CA GLN A 213 9.84 3.20 21.56
C GLN A 213 8.91 1.99 21.79
N ALA A 214 7.66 2.25 22.20
CA ALA A 214 6.64 1.25 22.36
C ALA A 214 6.23 0.62 21.00
N ASP A 215 5.97 1.42 19.96
CA ASP A 215 5.65 0.91 18.61
C ASP A 215 6.77 0.02 18.09
N PHE A 216 8.00 0.35 18.42
CA PHE A 216 9.15 -0.42 18.01
C PHE A 216 9.30 -1.74 18.80
N ALA A 217 9.17 -1.69 20.13
CA ALA A 217 9.18 -2.90 20.95
C ALA A 217 8.06 -3.85 20.53
N MET A 218 6.90 -3.30 20.20
CA MET A 218 5.76 -4.05 19.70
C MET A 218 6.03 -4.66 18.32
N SER A 219 6.77 -3.99 17.44
CA SER A 219 7.19 -4.55 16.16
C SER A 219 8.14 -5.74 16.34
N LYS A 220 9.08 -5.67 17.29
CA LYS A 220 9.93 -6.80 17.66
C LYS A 220 9.13 -8.01 18.18
N ILE A 221 8.17 -7.78 19.06
CA ILE A 221 7.31 -8.84 19.60
C ILE A 221 6.57 -9.55 18.48
N ALA A 222 6.00 -8.79 17.58
CA ALA A 222 5.18 -9.33 16.51
C ALA A 222 6.00 -10.02 15.42
N ALA A 223 7.26 -9.64 15.17
CA ALA A 223 8.18 -10.36 14.29
C ALA A 223 8.57 -11.74 14.81
N ASN A 224 8.29 -12.04 16.09
CA ASN A 224 8.60 -13.33 16.69
C ASN A 224 7.48 -14.33 16.44
N GLU A 225 7.49 -14.97 15.26
CA GLU A 225 6.51 -15.98 14.87
C GLU A 225 6.55 -17.24 15.75
N THR A 226 7.71 -17.54 16.35
CA THR A 226 7.91 -18.73 17.20
C THR A 226 6.99 -18.73 18.42
N TYR A 227 6.69 -17.56 18.96
CA TYR A 227 5.84 -17.37 20.15
C TYR A 227 4.50 -16.72 19.85
N GLY A 228 4.06 -16.71 18.60
CA GLY A 228 2.78 -16.10 18.21
C GLY A 228 2.76 -14.59 18.43
N GLY A 229 3.90 -13.93 18.25
CA GLY A 229 4.09 -12.50 18.53
C GLY A 229 3.10 -11.59 17.82
N ASN A 230 2.68 -11.95 16.61
CA ASN A 230 1.66 -11.25 15.84
C ASN A 230 0.31 -11.22 16.56
N GLN A 231 -0.14 -12.37 17.09
CA GLN A 231 -1.40 -12.46 17.84
C GLN A 231 -1.29 -11.70 19.16
N LEU A 232 -0.15 -11.82 19.84
CA LEU A 232 0.11 -11.10 21.09
C LEU A 232 0.08 -9.60 20.87
N ARG A 233 0.72 -9.12 19.80
CA ARG A 233 0.69 -7.70 19.41
C ARG A 233 -0.74 -7.21 19.20
N LYS A 234 -1.53 -7.89 18.36
CA LYS A 234 -2.93 -7.54 18.09
C LYS A 234 -3.76 -7.51 19.38
N ALA A 235 -3.53 -8.47 20.29
CA ALA A 235 -4.22 -8.51 21.57
C ALA A 235 -3.85 -7.31 22.46
N ILE A 236 -2.58 -6.93 22.52
CA ILE A 236 -2.12 -5.78 23.30
C ILE A 236 -2.66 -4.47 22.72
N ASP A 237 -2.58 -4.29 21.39
CA ASP A 237 -3.09 -3.10 20.72
C ASP A 237 -4.60 -2.94 20.93
N TYR A 238 -5.36 -4.05 20.84
CA TYR A 238 -6.78 -4.06 21.10
C TYR A 238 -7.11 -3.76 22.57
N PHE A 239 -6.37 -4.33 23.49
CA PHE A 239 -6.53 -4.05 24.92
C PHE A 239 -6.25 -2.59 25.25
N CYS A 240 -5.17 -2.02 24.71
CA CYS A 240 -4.87 -0.60 24.89
C CYS A 240 -5.98 0.30 24.31
N HIS A 241 -6.57 -0.09 23.17
CA HIS A 241 -7.70 0.64 22.58
C HIS A 241 -8.95 0.61 23.45
N LEU A 242 -9.21 -0.51 24.15
CA LEU A 242 -10.35 -0.62 25.07
C LEU A 242 -10.14 0.08 26.42
N ALA A 243 -8.89 0.33 26.80
CA ALA A 243 -8.52 0.92 28.09
C ALA A 243 -8.43 2.45 28.08
N VAL A 244 -8.57 3.09 26.90
CA VAL A 244 -8.57 4.55 26.68
C VAL A 244 -9.96 5.03 26.34
#